data_676805762f480e2327a7c249bb097394
#
_entry.id   676805762f480e2327a7c249bb097394
#
_cell.length_a   1.000
_cell.length_b   1.000
_cell.length_c   1.000
_cell.angle_alpha   90.00
_cell.angle_beta   90.00
_cell.angle_gamma   90.00
#
_symmetry.space_group_name_H-M   'P 1'
#
loop_
_entity.id
_entity.type
_entity.pdbx_description
1 polymer ?
#
loop_
_entity_poly.entity_id
_entity_poly.type
_entity_poly.pdbx_seq_one_letter_code
_entity_poly.pdbx_strand_id
1 'polypeptide(L)'
;MKNISPLNRRRLNNFIKNKRGLYSFWIFFFLFIISLFADFIANEKPLVVKYENEFYFPVFQYYSETTFGGDFETEADYRDPFVKNLINSSGWIMMPIIPYKYNTIIRDIDSPAPSAPSKKNWLGTDDQARDVLSRLIYGFRISILFGFTLTFFSMIIGVSAGAVSYTHLTLPTNREV
;
A
#
# COMPACT_ATOMS: atom_id res chain seq x y z
N MET A 1 -21.58 20.23 -16.75
CA MET A 1 -20.70 19.27 -17.49
C MET A 1 -20.30 19.91 -18.83
N LYS A 2 -19.54 21.01 -18.73
CA LYS A 2 -19.06 21.78 -19.90
C LYS A 2 -17.70 21.22 -20.33
N ASN A 3 -17.52 21.04 -21.65
CA ASN A 3 -16.25 20.82 -22.35
C ASN A 3 -15.67 19.39 -22.45
N ILE A 4 -16.49 18.36 -22.51
CA ILE A 4 -16.00 17.05 -22.98
C ILE A 4 -16.25 16.97 -24.49
N SER A 5 -15.20 16.75 -25.29
CA SER A 5 -15.35 16.61 -26.76
C SER A 5 -16.32 15.48 -27.09
N PRO A 6 -17.07 15.55 -28.23
CA PRO A 6 -18.04 14.52 -28.62
C PRO A 6 -17.41 13.11 -28.67
N LEU A 7 -16.14 13.02 -29.06
CA LEU A 7 -15.37 11.76 -29.11
C LEU A 7 -15.17 11.17 -27.72
N ASN A 8 -14.75 11.98 -26.75
CA ASN A 8 -14.52 11.53 -25.37
C ASN A 8 -15.82 11.13 -24.68
N ARG A 9 -16.92 11.84 -24.97
CA ARG A 9 -18.26 11.49 -24.49
C ARG A 9 -18.69 10.12 -25.02
N ARG A 10 -18.46 9.84 -26.30
CA ARG A 10 -18.78 8.55 -26.90
C ARG A 10 -17.93 7.41 -26.28
N ARG A 11 -16.64 7.64 -26.07
CA ARG A 11 -15.74 6.67 -25.39
C ARG A 11 -16.21 6.37 -23.97
N LEU A 12 -16.52 7.40 -23.21
CA LEU A 12 -17.02 7.25 -21.83
C LEU A 12 -18.35 6.48 -21.80
N ASN A 13 -19.30 6.84 -22.68
CA ASN A 13 -20.56 6.11 -22.76
C ASN A 13 -20.39 4.64 -23.14
N ASN A 14 -19.47 4.32 -24.05
CA ASN A 14 -19.16 2.94 -24.41
C ASN A 14 -18.54 2.17 -23.24
N PHE A 15 -17.67 2.81 -22.45
CA PHE A 15 -17.12 2.22 -21.24
C PHE A 15 -18.18 1.93 -20.18
N ILE A 16 -19.07 2.91 -19.90
CA ILE A 16 -20.16 2.77 -18.92
C ILE A 16 -21.16 1.67 -19.36
N LYS A 17 -21.42 1.52 -20.64
CA LYS A 17 -22.29 0.47 -21.18
C LYS A 17 -21.68 -0.93 -21.02
N ASN A 18 -20.36 -1.04 -20.97
CA ASN A 18 -19.67 -2.30 -20.71
C ASN A 18 -19.66 -2.61 -19.20
N LYS A 19 -20.72 -3.21 -18.70
CA LYS A 19 -20.89 -3.51 -17.26
C LYS A 19 -19.73 -4.32 -16.68
N ARG A 20 -19.18 -5.29 -17.42
CA ARG A 20 -18.06 -6.12 -16.95
C ARG A 20 -16.81 -5.27 -16.74
N GLY A 21 -16.45 -4.43 -17.72
CA GLY A 21 -15.31 -3.52 -17.60
C GLY A 21 -15.50 -2.49 -16.50
N LEU A 22 -16.72 -1.96 -16.33
CA LEU A 22 -17.04 -1.01 -15.28
C LEU A 22 -16.87 -1.61 -13.88
N TYR A 23 -17.41 -2.83 -13.64
CA TYR A 23 -17.27 -3.51 -12.34
C TYR A 23 -15.80 -3.86 -12.05
N SER A 24 -15.07 -4.40 -13.01
CA SER A 24 -13.65 -4.70 -12.85
C SER A 24 -12.83 -3.46 -12.52
N PHE A 25 -13.10 -2.34 -13.19
CA PHE A 25 -12.46 -1.05 -12.90
C PHE A 25 -12.73 -0.60 -11.45
N TRP A 26 -13.97 -0.64 -10.99
CA TRP A 26 -14.31 -0.20 -9.65
C TRP A 26 -13.74 -1.11 -8.56
N ILE A 27 -13.76 -2.44 -8.77
CA ILE A 27 -13.14 -3.40 -7.84
C ILE A 27 -11.64 -3.14 -7.74
N PHE A 28 -10.95 -3.02 -8.89
CA PHE A 28 -9.52 -2.74 -8.91
C PHE A 28 -9.19 -1.38 -8.27
N PHE A 29 -9.94 -0.34 -8.60
CA PHE A 29 -9.77 1.00 -8.03
C PHE A 29 -9.96 0.99 -6.50
N PHE A 30 -10.98 0.31 -6.00
CA PHE A 30 -11.23 0.19 -4.58
C PHE A 30 -10.10 -0.55 -3.85
N LEU A 31 -9.66 -1.68 -4.39
CA LEU A 31 -8.51 -2.42 -3.85
C LEU A 31 -7.23 -1.58 -3.85
N PHE A 32 -7.01 -0.79 -4.90
CA PHE A 32 -5.87 0.12 -4.97
C PHE A 32 -5.95 1.20 -3.88
N ILE A 33 -7.10 1.85 -3.73
CA ILE A 33 -7.29 2.84 -2.65
C ILE A 33 -7.03 2.22 -1.28
N ILE A 34 -7.58 1.04 -1.00
CA ILE A 34 -7.32 0.32 0.26
C ILE A 34 -5.81 0.09 0.44
N SER A 35 -5.11 -0.33 -0.62
CA SER A 35 -3.67 -0.61 -0.53
C SER A 35 -2.82 0.64 -0.25
N LEU A 36 -3.28 1.84 -0.62
CA LEU A 36 -2.60 3.09 -0.25
C LEU A 36 -2.60 3.32 1.26
N PHE A 37 -3.60 2.83 1.96
CA PHE A 37 -3.71 2.88 3.41
C PHE A 37 -3.15 1.64 4.10
N ALA A 38 -2.23 0.92 3.45
CA ALA A 38 -1.64 -0.31 3.99
C ALA A 38 -1.04 -0.12 5.38
N ASP A 39 -0.37 1.00 5.65
CA ASP A 39 0.26 1.29 6.93
C ASP A 39 -0.75 1.49 8.09
N PHE A 40 -2.04 1.78 7.78
CA PHE A 40 -3.12 1.85 8.75
C PHE A 40 -3.85 0.52 8.94
N ILE A 41 -3.76 -0.38 7.97
CA ILE A 41 -4.44 -1.68 7.96
C ILE A 41 -3.54 -2.76 8.52
N ALA A 42 -2.27 -2.75 8.12
CA ALA A 42 -1.28 -3.76 8.40
C ALA A 42 0.04 -3.14 8.85
N ASN A 43 0.25 -3.01 10.15
CA ASN A 43 1.44 -2.42 10.73
C ASN A 43 1.73 -3.02 12.11
N GLU A 44 3.01 -3.09 12.48
CA GLU A 44 3.43 -3.49 13.83
C GLU A 44 3.31 -2.36 14.85
N LYS A 45 3.20 -1.09 14.37
CA LYS A 45 3.00 0.09 15.21
C LYS A 45 1.52 0.36 15.43
N PRO A 46 1.10 0.71 16.64
CA PRO A 46 -0.28 1.08 16.92
C PRO A 46 -0.68 2.37 16.21
N LEU A 47 -1.96 2.46 15.86
CA LEU A 47 -2.54 3.66 15.25
C LEU A 47 -2.59 4.81 16.26
N VAL A 48 -2.99 4.49 17.49
CA VAL A 48 -3.12 5.44 18.59
C VAL A 48 -2.70 4.74 19.89
N VAL A 49 -1.93 5.43 20.68
CA VAL A 49 -1.62 5.07 22.06
C VAL A 49 -2.08 6.23 22.97
N LYS A 50 -2.87 5.90 23.96
CA LYS A 50 -3.14 6.84 25.06
C LYS A 50 -2.29 6.41 26.26
N TYR A 51 -1.47 7.32 26.77
CA TYR A 51 -0.63 7.09 27.95
C TYR A 51 -0.61 8.38 28.81
N GLU A 52 -0.79 8.27 30.13
CA GLU A 52 -0.82 9.40 31.06
C GLU A 52 -1.69 10.58 30.62
N ASN A 53 -2.85 10.27 30.00
CA ASN A 53 -3.82 11.23 29.45
C ASN A 53 -3.38 11.99 28.19
N GLU A 54 -2.21 11.65 27.59
CA GLU A 54 -1.74 12.16 26.31
C GLU A 54 -1.96 11.14 25.20
N PHE A 55 -2.09 11.65 23.93
CA PHE A 55 -2.28 10.81 22.75
C PHE A 55 -1.00 10.81 21.92
N TYR A 56 -0.56 9.61 21.56
CA TYR A 56 0.61 9.35 20.74
C TYR A 56 0.19 8.63 19.47
N PHE A 57 0.86 8.94 18.35
CA PHE A 57 0.57 8.37 17.03
C PHE A 57 1.80 7.68 16.44
N PRO A 58 2.15 6.45 16.89
CA PRO A 58 3.39 5.77 16.48
C PRO A 58 3.51 5.45 14.99
N VAL A 59 2.39 5.40 14.26
CA VAL A 59 2.42 5.25 12.79
C VAL A 59 3.09 6.43 12.10
N PHE A 60 3.00 7.65 12.67
CA PHE A 60 3.52 8.89 12.09
C PHE A 60 4.83 9.35 12.70
N GLN A 61 5.04 9.06 13.98
CA GLN A 61 6.17 9.59 14.74
C GLN A 61 6.89 8.46 15.49
N TYR A 62 8.18 8.66 15.67
CA TYR A 62 9.02 7.83 16.50
C TYR A 62 8.84 8.22 17.97
N TYR A 63 8.65 7.23 18.83
CA TYR A 63 8.65 7.39 20.28
C TYR A 63 9.58 6.35 20.89
N SER A 64 10.44 6.82 21.81
CA SER A 64 11.31 5.92 22.56
C SER A 64 10.52 5.16 23.62
N GLU A 65 11.03 4.02 24.04
CA GLU A 65 10.44 3.24 25.12
C GLU A 65 10.39 4.04 26.44
N THR A 66 11.38 4.92 26.68
CA THR A 66 11.41 5.83 27.82
C THR A 66 10.20 6.76 27.89
N THR A 67 9.57 7.09 26.77
CA THR A 67 8.33 7.89 26.73
C THR A 67 7.17 7.20 27.47
N PHE A 68 7.21 5.87 27.52
CA PHE A 68 6.19 5.02 28.18
C PHE A 68 6.66 4.44 29.51
N GLY A 69 7.76 4.98 30.06
CA GLY A 69 8.31 4.53 31.34
C GLY A 69 9.22 3.31 31.26
N GLY A 70 9.70 2.95 30.08
CA GLY A 70 10.71 1.90 29.90
C GLY A 70 12.15 2.41 30.06
N ASP A 71 13.11 1.50 29.94
CA ASP A 71 14.52 1.77 30.25
C ASP A 71 15.37 2.16 29.03
N PHE A 72 14.87 1.93 27.80
CA PHE A 72 15.66 2.10 26.58
C PHE A 72 15.29 3.35 25.78
N GLU A 73 16.29 4.07 25.27
CA GLU A 73 16.09 5.21 24.35
C GLU A 73 15.79 4.75 22.90
N THR A 74 15.78 3.44 22.64
CA THR A 74 15.40 2.87 21.35
C THR A 74 13.89 2.99 21.10
N GLU A 75 13.46 2.82 19.84
CA GLU A 75 12.03 2.81 19.52
C GLU A 75 11.30 1.74 20.33
N ALA A 76 10.16 2.12 20.89
CA ALA A 76 9.31 1.22 21.65
C ALA A 76 8.81 0.06 20.76
N ASP A 77 9.09 -1.19 21.18
CA ASP A 77 8.47 -2.36 20.55
C ASP A 77 7.08 -2.60 21.15
N TYR A 78 6.06 -2.10 20.47
CA TYR A 78 4.66 -2.24 20.91
C TYR A 78 4.14 -3.69 20.85
N ARG A 79 4.96 -4.65 20.41
CA ARG A 79 4.66 -6.08 20.46
C ARG A 79 5.22 -6.73 21.72
N ASP A 80 6.22 -6.12 22.34
CA ASP A 80 6.78 -6.61 23.60
C ASP A 80 5.71 -6.58 24.70
N PRO A 81 5.48 -7.71 25.40
CA PRO A 81 4.56 -7.76 26.55
C PRO A 81 4.91 -6.75 27.64
N PHE A 82 6.18 -6.45 27.87
CA PHE A 82 6.62 -5.47 28.85
C PHE A 82 6.12 -4.06 28.50
N VAL A 83 6.40 -3.58 27.29
CA VAL A 83 5.96 -2.26 26.79
C VAL A 83 4.43 -2.16 26.77
N LYS A 84 3.74 -3.24 26.35
CA LYS A 84 2.27 -3.31 26.40
C LYS A 84 1.74 -3.14 27.82
N ASN A 85 2.36 -3.79 28.80
CA ASN A 85 1.93 -3.71 30.18
C ASN A 85 2.18 -2.32 30.76
N LEU A 86 3.31 -1.67 30.44
CA LEU A 86 3.59 -0.29 30.83
C LEU A 86 2.49 0.65 30.32
N ILE A 87 2.19 0.60 29.03
CA ILE A 87 1.18 1.47 28.45
C ILE A 87 -0.22 1.16 29.00
N ASN A 88 -0.59 -0.12 29.12
CA ASN A 88 -1.91 -0.52 29.61
C ASN A 88 -2.12 -0.22 31.10
N SER A 89 -1.06 -0.03 31.89
CA SER A 89 -1.18 0.37 33.30
C SER A 89 -1.73 1.79 33.46
N SER A 90 -1.47 2.69 32.51
CA SER A 90 -1.85 4.11 32.57
C SER A 90 -2.65 4.57 31.33
N GLY A 91 -3.03 3.62 30.44
CA GLY A 91 -3.73 3.95 29.20
C GLY A 91 -4.22 2.75 28.41
N TRP A 92 -4.23 2.90 27.08
CA TRP A 92 -4.63 1.84 26.14
C TRP A 92 -3.93 1.98 24.80
N ILE A 93 -3.89 0.88 24.04
CA ILE A 93 -3.27 0.78 22.72
C ILE A 93 -4.33 0.37 21.69
N MET A 94 -4.40 1.09 20.56
CA MET A 94 -5.21 0.70 19.40
C MET A 94 -4.29 0.19 18.29
N MET A 95 -4.22 -1.13 18.13
CA MET A 95 -3.48 -1.77 17.05
C MET A 95 -4.26 -1.72 15.73
N PRO A 96 -3.59 -1.75 14.57
CA PRO A 96 -4.20 -2.01 13.28
C PRO A 96 -4.92 -3.36 13.23
N ILE A 97 -5.76 -3.56 12.19
CA ILE A 97 -6.51 -4.82 11.98
C ILE A 97 -5.56 -6.00 11.84
N ILE A 98 -4.43 -5.79 11.14
CA ILE A 98 -3.35 -6.77 11.00
C ILE A 98 -2.14 -6.20 11.75
N PRO A 99 -1.78 -6.75 12.94
CA PRO A 99 -0.70 -6.21 13.78
C PRO A 99 0.69 -6.63 13.29
N TYR A 100 0.86 -6.78 11.98
CA TYR A 100 2.09 -7.20 11.31
C TYR A 100 2.33 -6.34 10.07
N LYS A 101 3.58 -5.93 9.87
CA LYS A 101 4.04 -5.30 8.64
C LYS A 101 4.51 -6.38 7.64
N TYR A 102 4.72 -6.02 6.38
CA TYR A 102 5.15 -6.97 5.33
C TYR A 102 6.47 -7.71 5.62
N ASN A 103 7.33 -7.14 6.45
CA ASN A 103 8.64 -7.68 6.84
C ASN A 103 8.70 -8.20 8.29
N THR A 104 7.61 -8.07 9.04
CA THR A 104 7.56 -8.50 10.44
C THR A 104 7.65 -10.03 10.55
N ILE A 105 8.65 -10.54 11.24
CA ILE A 105 8.80 -11.96 11.57
C ILE A 105 7.98 -12.26 12.83
N ILE A 106 7.06 -13.20 12.72
CA ILE A 106 6.20 -13.62 13.83
C ILE A 106 6.91 -14.73 14.57
N ARG A 107 7.23 -14.51 15.85
CA ARG A 107 7.96 -15.47 16.68
C ARG A 107 7.05 -16.42 17.45
N ASP A 108 5.80 -16.01 17.69
CA ASP A 108 4.79 -16.73 18.48
C ASP A 108 3.77 -17.46 17.57
N ILE A 109 4.30 -18.27 16.63
CA ILE A 109 3.48 -19.10 15.74
C ILE A 109 3.24 -20.44 16.42
N ASP A 110 2.00 -20.93 16.37
CA ASP A 110 1.59 -22.21 16.97
C ASP A 110 2.13 -23.44 16.21
N SER A 111 2.61 -23.25 14.97
CA SER A 111 3.15 -24.31 14.10
C SER A 111 4.38 -23.83 13.31
N PRO A 112 5.28 -24.72 12.84
CA PRO A 112 6.42 -24.33 12.02
C PRO A 112 6.00 -23.54 10.78
N ALA A 113 6.83 -22.55 10.37
CA ALA A 113 6.63 -21.82 9.13
C ALA A 113 6.99 -22.72 7.90
N PRO A 114 6.22 -22.67 6.81
CA PRO A 114 5.01 -21.88 6.61
C PRO A 114 3.79 -22.43 7.32
N SER A 115 3.01 -21.58 8.00
CA SER A 115 1.83 -22.01 8.74
C SER A 115 0.52 -21.78 7.96
N ALA A 116 -0.45 -22.66 8.18
CA ALA A 116 -1.76 -22.57 7.57
C ALA A 116 -2.54 -21.34 8.03
N PRO A 117 -3.59 -20.91 7.29
CA PRO A 117 -4.50 -19.85 7.70
C PRO A 117 -5.06 -20.06 9.12
N SER A 118 -5.06 -19.01 9.92
CA SER A 118 -5.52 -19.01 11.31
C SER A 118 -6.28 -17.73 11.65
N LYS A 119 -6.84 -17.64 12.86
CA LYS A 119 -7.50 -16.41 13.33
C LYS A 119 -6.53 -15.23 13.49
N LYS A 120 -5.27 -15.49 13.76
CA LYS A 120 -4.22 -14.47 13.89
C LYS A 120 -3.65 -14.07 12.50
N ASN A 121 -3.47 -15.05 11.62
CA ASN A 121 -2.91 -14.89 10.27
C ASN A 121 -3.90 -15.44 9.24
N TRP A 122 -4.74 -14.59 8.69
CA TRP A 122 -5.88 -14.98 7.85
C TRP A 122 -5.49 -15.75 6.58
N LEU A 123 -4.35 -15.46 6.00
CA LEU A 123 -3.79 -16.20 4.86
C LEU A 123 -2.56 -17.06 5.23
N GLY A 124 -2.35 -17.27 6.53
CA GLY A 124 -1.19 -17.99 7.03
C GLY A 124 0.11 -17.18 6.97
N THR A 125 1.24 -17.88 7.12
CA THR A 125 2.57 -17.28 7.06
C THR A 125 3.39 -17.87 5.92
N ASP A 126 4.38 -17.11 5.47
CA ASP A 126 5.37 -17.61 4.51
C ASP A 126 6.48 -18.45 5.20
N ASP A 127 7.48 -18.85 4.41
CA ASP A 127 8.65 -19.62 4.85
C ASP A 127 9.53 -18.92 5.91
N GLN A 128 9.42 -17.58 5.99
CA GLN A 128 10.14 -16.76 6.98
C GLN A 128 9.23 -16.31 8.14
N ALA A 129 8.09 -16.98 8.33
CA ALA A 129 7.13 -16.65 9.37
C ALA A 129 6.57 -15.22 9.30
N ARG A 130 6.40 -14.66 8.08
CA ARG A 130 5.80 -13.34 7.86
C ARG A 130 4.35 -13.50 7.41
N ASP A 131 3.49 -12.59 7.81
CA ASP A 131 2.06 -12.60 7.43
C ASP A 131 1.85 -12.42 5.93
N VAL A 132 1.19 -13.39 5.29
CA VAL A 132 0.96 -13.40 3.83
C VAL A 132 0.00 -12.29 3.41
N LEU A 133 -1.05 -11.99 4.21
CA LEU A 133 -2.02 -10.96 3.88
C LEU A 133 -1.38 -9.55 3.92
N SER A 134 -0.58 -9.28 4.93
CA SER A 134 0.21 -8.06 5.02
C SER A 134 1.08 -7.86 3.77
N ARG A 135 1.83 -8.90 3.40
CA ARG A 135 2.69 -8.87 2.21
C ARG A 135 1.91 -8.66 0.93
N LEU A 136 0.72 -9.25 0.82
CA LEU A 136 -0.15 -9.08 -0.34
C LEU A 136 -0.62 -7.61 -0.49
N ILE A 137 -1.05 -6.98 0.61
CA ILE A 137 -1.52 -5.58 0.60
C ILE A 137 -0.39 -4.63 0.19
N TYR A 138 0.79 -4.77 0.80
CA TYR A 138 1.95 -3.94 0.47
C TYR A 138 2.49 -4.22 -0.94
N GLY A 139 2.56 -5.50 -1.35
CA GLY A 139 3.01 -5.89 -2.67
C GLY A 139 2.09 -5.39 -3.78
N PHE A 140 0.78 -5.42 -3.57
CA PHE A 140 -0.21 -4.87 -4.49
C PHE A 140 0.00 -3.36 -4.70
N ARG A 141 0.17 -2.57 -3.62
CA ARG A 141 0.48 -1.14 -3.69
C ARG A 141 1.72 -0.86 -4.53
N ILE A 142 2.83 -1.56 -4.22
CA ILE A 142 4.09 -1.36 -4.92
C ILE A 142 3.98 -1.73 -6.39
N SER A 143 3.34 -2.85 -6.71
CA SER A 143 3.17 -3.33 -8.10
C SER A 143 2.38 -2.34 -8.94
N ILE A 144 1.30 -1.78 -8.43
CA ILE A 144 0.49 -0.80 -9.15
C ILE A 144 1.24 0.51 -9.34
N LEU A 145 1.87 1.03 -8.28
CA LEU A 145 2.66 2.26 -8.36
C LEU A 145 3.82 2.11 -9.35
N PHE A 146 4.50 0.98 -9.32
CA PHE A 146 5.54 0.65 -10.31
C PHE A 146 4.98 0.61 -11.73
N GLY A 147 3.84 -0.05 -11.96
CA GLY A 147 3.19 -0.11 -13.26
C GLY A 147 2.80 1.27 -13.80
N PHE A 148 2.24 2.15 -12.96
CA PHE A 148 1.93 3.53 -13.35
C PHE A 148 3.20 4.31 -13.68
N THR A 149 4.21 4.23 -12.84
CA THR A 149 5.49 4.92 -13.04
C THR A 149 6.15 4.47 -14.34
N LEU A 150 6.22 3.15 -14.58
CA LEU A 150 6.77 2.59 -15.79
C LEU A 150 5.99 3.06 -17.04
N THR A 151 4.66 3.00 -16.99
CA THR A 151 3.80 3.43 -18.10
C THR A 151 3.99 4.93 -18.39
N PHE A 152 4.05 5.76 -17.36
CA PHE A 152 4.26 7.19 -17.51
C PHE A 152 5.58 7.53 -18.21
N PHE A 153 6.70 6.96 -17.74
CA PHE A 153 8.00 7.19 -18.38
C PHE A 153 8.09 6.57 -19.78
N SER A 154 7.56 5.37 -19.98
CA SER A 154 7.52 4.72 -21.30
C SER A 154 6.72 5.54 -22.31
N MET A 155 5.62 6.16 -21.88
CA MET A 155 4.80 7.03 -22.73
C MET A 155 5.59 8.29 -23.14
N ILE A 156 6.27 8.95 -22.20
CA ILE A 156 7.11 10.13 -22.49
C ILE A 156 8.20 9.77 -23.51
N ILE A 157 8.95 8.71 -23.26
CA ILE A 157 10.03 8.27 -24.12
C ILE A 157 9.49 7.86 -25.49
N GLY A 158 8.43 7.07 -25.53
CA GLY A 158 7.83 6.57 -26.77
C GLY A 158 7.28 7.70 -27.66
N VAL A 159 6.57 8.67 -27.07
CA VAL A 159 6.05 9.83 -27.80
C VAL A 159 7.20 10.71 -28.31
N SER A 160 8.21 10.97 -27.47
CA SER A 160 9.36 11.78 -27.86
C SER A 160 10.16 11.12 -29.00
N ALA A 161 10.47 9.84 -28.89
CA ALA A 161 11.17 9.07 -29.93
C ALA A 161 10.35 8.98 -31.22
N GLY A 162 9.04 8.76 -31.12
CA GLY A 162 8.13 8.74 -32.25
C GLY A 162 8.04 10.06 -32.98
N ALA A 163 7.96 11.18 -32.26
CA ALA A 163 7.94 12.53 -32.82
C ALA A 163 9.23 12.86 -33.58
N VAL A 164 10.39 12.53 -32.99
CA VAL A 164 11.70 12.74 -33.65
C VAL A 164 11.78 11.85 -34.92
N SER A 165 11.44 10.59 -34.83
CA SER A 165 11.48 9.67 -35.99
C SER A 165 10.58 10.13 -37.11
N TYR A 166 9.37 10.63 -36.80
CA TYR A 166 8.45 11.16 -37.81
C TYR A 166 9.02 12.38 -38.54
N THR A 167 9.63 13.32 -37.81
CA THR A 167 10.19 14.54 -38.40
C THR A 167 11.42 14.25 -39.27
N HIS A 168 12.22 13.23 -38.92
CA HIS A 168 13.42 12.85 -39.69
C HIS A 168 13.14 11.93 -40.88
N LEU A 169 12.08 11.10 -40.82
CA LEU A 169 11.73 10.13 -41.89
C LEU A 169 10.80 10.71 -42.94
N THR A 170 10.14 11.85 -42.73
CA THR A 170 9.44 12.58 -43.76
C THR A 170 10.46 13.35 -44.60
N LEU A 171 11.23 12.63 -45.43
CA LEU A 171 11.95 13.21 -46.54
C LEU A 171 10.93 13.94 -47.43
N PRO A 172 11.25 15.17 -47.93
CA PRO A 172 10.39 15.83 -48.92
C PRO A 172 10.32 14.91 -50.14
N THR A 173 9.14 14.35 -50.41
CA THR A 173 8.87 13.77 -51.70
C THR A 173 8.90 14.91 -52.69
N ASN A 174 10.06 15.18 -53.31
CA ASN A 174 10.14 15.92 -54.54
C ASN A 174 9.27 15.23 -55.57
N ARG A 175 8.03 15.65 -55.70
CA ARG A 175 7.28 15.46 -56.93
C ARG A 175 7.88 16.43 -57.95
N GLU A 176 8.91 16.00 -58.63
CA GLU A 176 9.23 16.55 -59.94
C GLU A 176 8.22 15.94 -60.92
N VAL A 177 7.34 16.81 -61.43
CA VAL A 177 6.52 16.55 -62.58
C VAL A 177 7.21 17.23 -63.76
#